data_1b1701b3bc8080b600e8b80059154d42
#
_entry.id   1b1701b3bc8080b600e8b80059154d42
#
_cell.length_a   1.000
_cell.length_b   1.000
_cell.length_c   1.000
_cell.angle_alpha   90.00
_cell.angle_beta   90.00
_cell.angle_gamma   90.00
#
_symmetry.space_group_name_H-M   'P 1'
#
loop_
_entity.id
_entity.type
_entity.pdbx_description
1 polymer ?
#
loop_
_entity_poly.entity_id
_entity_poly.type
_entity_poly.pdbx_seq_one_letter_code
_entity_poly.pdbx_strand_id
1 'polypeptide(L)'
;PRNRKALTIDFLEEPPLFDVTPTHQAKTWLMDPRAPVVEQPDTIRKLSRQHLEEQQVADIPHPHQSPDREPLIEVKNLQVAFGTGRKKFIAVNDVNFTIYRGETFALVGESGSGKTTIGRAIVRINPISQGEILFKGRRISGKISKALDEEVIRSCQMIFQDPMASLNER
;
A
#
# COMPACT_ATOMS: atom_id res chain seq x y z
N PRO A 1 -27.30 19.69 2.39
CA PRO A 1 -26.34 18.82 1.70
C PRO A 1 -25.15 19.62 1.22
N ARG A 2 -23.96 19.05 1.37
CA ARG A 2 -22.69 19.68 0.96
C ARG A 2 -22.44 19.59 -0.57
N ASN A 3 -23.36 18.94 -1.29
CA ASN A 3 -23.24 18.75 -2.74
C ASN A 3 -23.95 19.87 -3.49
N ARG A 4 -23.21 20.68 -4.25
CA ARG A 4 -23.75 21.77 -5.08
C ARG A 4 -24.61 21.29 -6.26
N LYS A 5 -24.58 19.98 -6.56
CA LYS A 5 -25.33 19.33 -7.65
C LYS A 5 -26.39 18.38 -7.11
N ALA A 6 -26.81 18.56 -5.85
CA ALA A 6 -27.91 17.77 -5.28
C ALA A 6 -29.20 18.05 -6.05
N LEU A 7 -29.92 17.00 -6.40
CA LEU A 7 -31.24 17.06 -7.00
C LEU A 7 -32.29 17.22 -5.91
N THR A 8 -33.47 17.77 -6.25
CA THR A 8 -34.57 17.90 -5.30
C THR A 8 -34.99 16.55 -4.70
N ILE A 9 -34.90 15.47 -5.49
CA ILE A 9 -35.22 14.11 -5.05
C ILE A 9 -34.23 13.57 -3.99
N ASP A 10 -32.97 14.05 -3.95
CA ASP A 10 -32.00 13.67 -2.91
C ASP A 10 -32.45 14.06 -1.49
N PHE A 11 -33.39 14.96 -1.37
CA PHE A 11 -33.95 15.38 -0.09
C PHE A 11 -35.24 14.63 0.30
N LEU A 12 -35.83 13.92 -0.66
CA LEU A 12 -37.14 13.28 -0.48
C LEU A 12 -36.98 11.76 -0.35
N GLU A 13 -36.07 11.17 -1.12
CA GLU A 13 -35.93 9.73 -1.19
C GLU A 13 -34.45 9.33 -1.26
N GLU A 14 -34.13 8.16 -0.72
CA GLU A 14 -32.79 7.59 -0.80
C GLU A 14 -32.55 7.00 -2.19
N PRO A 15 -31.42 7.34 -2.88
CA PRO A 15 -31.18 6.82 -4.21
C PRO A 15 -30.94 5.30 -4.20
N PRO A 16 -31.43 4.59 -5.23
CA PRO A 16 -31.13 3.17 -5.41
C PRO A 16 -29.65 2.96 -5.75
N LEU A 17 -29.21 1.71 -5.62
CA LEU A 17 -27.90 1.28 -6.09
C LEU A 17 -27.94 1.04 -7.59
N PHE A 18 -27.04 1.71 -8.32
CA PHE A 18 -26.86 1.52 -9.75
C PHE A 18 -25.51 0.82 -10.04
N ASP A 19 -25.51 -0.15 -10.94
CA ASP A 19 -24.31 -0.77 -11.43
C ASP A 19 -23.58 0.17 -12.40
N VAL A 20 -22.40 0.66 -12.01
CA VAL A 20 -21.55 1.51 -12.85
C VAL A 20 -20.62 0.67 -13.72
N THR A 21 -20.09 -0.39 -13.14
CA THR A 21 -19.29 -1.43 -13.82
C THR A 21 -19.62 -2.78 -13.21
N PRO A 22 -19.20 -3.91 -13.80
CA PRO A 22 -19.43 -5.24 -13.23
C PRO A 22 -18.94 -5.41 -11.79
N THR A 23 -18.04 -4.55 -11.33
CA THR A 23 -17.41 -4.61 -10.01
C THR A 23 -17.65 -3.35 -9.16
N HIS A 24 -18.40 -2.37 -9.68
CA HIS A 24 -18.60 -1.10 -8.99
C HIS A 24 -20.06 -0.66 -9.04
N GLN A 25 -20.62 -0.39 -7.87
CA GLN A 25 -21.97 0.15 -7.71
C GLN A 25 -21.95 1.54 -7.09
N ALA A 26 -22.84 2.41 -7.51
CA ALA A 26 -23.00 3.75 -6.95
C ALA A 26 -24.43 4.01 -6.49
N LYS A 27 -24.57 4.64 -5.33
CA LYS A 27 -25.85 5.04 -4.77
C LYS A 27 -26.09 6.54 -5.05
N THR A 28 -26.71 6.83 -6.18
CA THR A 28 -26.90 8.22 -6.64
C THR A 28 -28.03 8.33 -7.65
N TRP A 29 -28.87 9.36 -7.54
CA TRP A 29 -29.89 9.69 -8.53
C TRP A 29 -29.33 10.19 -9.86
N LEU A 30 -28.05 10.59 -9.92
CA LEU A 30 -27.42 11.03 -11.16
C LEU A 30 -27.25 9.92 -12.20
N MET A 31 -27.42 8.65 -11.80
CA MET A 31 -27.43 7.49 -12.69
C MET A 31 -28.84 7.12 -13.19
N ASP A 32 -29.89 7.77 -12.70
CA ASP A 32 -31.25 7.58 -13.21
C ASP A 32 -31.34 8.12 -14.64
N PRO A 33 -31.98 7.39 -15.60
CA PRO A 33 -32.12 7.86 -16.98
C PRO A 33 -32.86 9.20 -17.14
N ARG A 34 -33.62 9.60 -16.14
CA ARG A 34 -34.34 10.88 -16.08
C ARG A 34 -33.53 12.02 -15.47
N ALA A 35 -32.36 11.71 -14.91
CA ALA A 35 -31.52 12.73 -14.29
C ALA A 35 -30.98 13.72 -15.35
N PRO A 36 -30.80 15.00 -14.97
CA PRO A 36 -30.20 15.97 -15.89
C PRO A 36 -28.75 15.58 -16.22
N VAL A 37 -28.37 15.73 -17.47
CA VAL A 37 -26.99 15.50 -17.90
C VAL A 37 -26.08 16.52 -17.21
N VAL A 38 -25.21 16.04 -16.33
CA VAL A 38 -24.23 16.87 -15.65
C VAL A 38 -22.95 16.88 -16.49
N GLU A 39 -22.61 18.03 -17.07
CA GLU A 39 -21.32 18.18 -17.76
C GLU A 39 -20.16 17.99 -16.78
N GLN A 40 -19.20 17.15 -17.18
CA GLN A 40 -18.00 16.96 -16.40
C GLN A 40 -17.15 18.24 -16.43
N PRO A 41 -16.62 18.70 -15.31
CA PRO A 41 -15.68 19.81 -15.28
C PRO A 41 -14.47 19.54 -16.20
N ASP A 42 -13.97 20.60 -16.87
CA ASP A 42 -12.84 20.49 -17.79
C ASP A 42 -11.59 19.87 -17.16
N THR A 43 -11.41 20.05 -15.85
CA THR A 43 -10.35 19.43 -15.08
C THR A 43 -10.46 17.89 -15.08
N ILE A 44 -11.67 17.36 -14.93
CA ILE A 44 -11.92 15.91 -14.95
C ILE A 44 -11.79 15.38 -16.37
N ARG A 45 -12.29 16.12 -17.38
CA ARG A 45 -12.11 15.75 -18.80
C ARG A 45 -10.64 15.68 -19.22
N LYS A 46 -9.80 16.61 -18.72
CA LYS A 46 -8.35 16.61 -18.96
C LYS A 46 -7.69 15.41 -18.28
N LEU A 47 -8.01 15.15 -17.01
CA LEU A 47 -7.49 13.99 -16.26
C LEU A 47 -7.91 12.66 -16.91
N SER A 48 -9.17 12.55 -17.37
CA SER A 48 -9.64 11.34 -18.06
C SER A 48 -8.94 11.13 -19.39
N ARG A 49 -8.64 12.21 -20.16
CA ARG A 49 -7.85 12.10 -21.38
C ARG A 49 -6.41 11.69 -21.12
N GLN A 50 -5.76 12.30 -20.14
CA GLN A 50 -4.42 11.88 -19.70
C GLN A 50 -4.39 10.43 -19.26
N HIS A 51 -5.39 9.98 -18.50
CA HIS A 51 -5.50 8.59 -18.06
C HIS A 51 -5.78 7.60 -19.20
N LEU A 52 -6.52 8.02 -20.24
CA LEU A 52 -6.73 7.23 -21.47
C LEU A 52 -5.47 7.17 -22.35
N GLU A 53 -4.71 8.25 -22.40
CA GLU A 53 -3.41 8.29 -23.08
C GLU A 53 -2.38 7.44 -22.32
N GLU A 54 -2.38 7.48 -20.98
CA GLU A 54 -1.59 6.61 -20.10
C GLU A 54 -2.01 5.13 -20.22
N GLN A 55 -3.30 4.84 -20.39
CA GLN A 55 -3.78 3.47 -20.63
C GLN A 55 -3.42 2.93 -22.02
N GLN A 56 -3.25 3.77 -23.03
CA GLN A 56 -2.70 3.36 -24.33
C GLN A 56 -1.17 3.12 -24.28
N VAL A 57 -0.49 3.68 -23.29
CA VAL A 57 0.91 3.33 -22.96
C VAL A 57 0.99 2.04 -22.10
N ALA A 58 -0.15 1.52 -21.63
CA ALA A 58 -0.24 0.35 -20.74
C ALA A 58 -0.11 -1.02 -21.43
N ASP A 59 0.28 -1.08 -22.70
CA ASP A 59 0.91 -2.25 -23.31
C ASP A 59 2.42 -2.35 -23.00
N ILE A 60 2.94 -1.46 -22.17
CA ILE A 60 4.20 -1.71 -21.47
C ILE A 60 3.90 -2.82 -20.44
N PRO A 61 4.48 -4.01 -20.56
CA PRO A 61 4.28 -5.09 -19.59
C PRO A 61 4.50 -4.51 -18.19
N HIS A 62 3.49 -4.61 -17.33
CA HIS A 62 3.65 -4.16 -15.95
C HIS A 62 4.95 -4.74 -15.44
N PRO A 63 5.83 -3.91 -14.86
CA PRO A 63 7.13 -4.40 -14.41
C PRO A 63 7.03 -5.62 -13.47
N HIS A 64 5.86 -5.93 -12.95
CA HIS A 64 5.57 -7.10 -12.11
C HIS A 64 5.42 -8.45 -12.85
N GLN A 65 5.40 -8.47 -14.19
CA GLN A 65 5.14 -9.70 -14.97
C GLN A 65 6.37 -10.27 -15.71
N SER A 66 7.55 -9.66 -15.55
CA SER A 66 8.76 -10.22 -16.15
C SER A 66 9.25 -11.42 -15.34
N PRO A 67 9.34 -12.63 -15.93
CA PRO A 67 9.76 -13.86 -15.22
C PRO A 67 11.22 -13.81 -14.72
N ASP A 68 12.04 -12.87 -15.20
CA ASP A 68 13.47 -12.75 -14.90
C ASP A 68 13.79 -11.74 -13.78
N ARG A 69 12.82 -11.32 -12.97
CA ARG A 69 13.11 -10.36 -11.90
C ARG A 69 13.75 -11.03 -10.70
N GLU A 70 14.89 -10.50 -10.33
CA GLU A 70 15.61 -10.92 -9.12
C GLU A 70 14.90 -10.41 -7.86
N PRO A 71 14.40 -11.30 -6.98
CA PRO A 71 13.84 -10.91 -5.71
C PRO A 71 14.91 -10.22 -4.84
N LEU A 72 14.61 -9.01 -4.38
CA LEU A 72 15.49 -8.27 -3.50
C LEU A 72 15.15 -8.52 -2.03
N ILE A 73 13.85 -8.41 -1.69
CA ILE A 73 13.32 -8.72 -0.35
C ILE A 73 12.17 -9.70 -0.51
N GLU A 74 12.20 -10.79 0.23
CA GLU A 74 11.07 -11.71 0.34
C GLU A 74 10.63 -11.77 1.79
N VAL A 75 9.35 -11.57 2.03
CA VAL A 75 8.72 -11.69 3.35
C VAL A 75 7.76 -12.86 3.31
N LYS A 76 7.96 -13.84 4.19
CA LYS A 76 7.18 -15.09 4.22
C LYS A 76 6.62 -15.33 5.61
N ASN A 77 5.28 -15.45 5.70
CA ASN A 77 4.51 -15.71 6.91
C ASN A 77 4.94 -14.83 8.09
N LEU A 78 5.22 -13.55 7.82
CA LEU A 78 5.75 -12.62 8.81
C LEU A 78 4.74 -12.38 9.92
N GLN A 79 5.18 -12.67 11.14
CA GLN A 79 4.47 -12.26 12.34
C GLN A 79 5.40 -11.42 13.24
N VAL A 80 4.91 -10.28 13.69
CA VAL A 80 5.57 -9.44 14.68
C VAL A 80 4.65 -9.23 15.86
N ALA A 81 5.12 -9.59 17.05
CA ALA A 81 4.38 -9.42 18.27
C ALA A 81 5.23 -8.70 19.33
N PHE A 82 4.59 -7.89 20.13
CA PHE A 82 5.18 -7.15 21.25
C PHE A 82 4.64 -7.66 22.58
N GLY A 83 5.44 -7.55 23.63
CA GLY A 83 5.08 -7.99 24.97
C GLY A 83 5.27 -9.50 25.17
N THR A 84 4.98 -9.96 26.37
CA THR A 84 5.17 -11.36 26.81
C THR A 84 3.94 -11.89 27.56
N GLY A 85 3.71 -13.19 27.49
CA GLY A 85 2.64 -13.88 28.20
C GLY A 85 1.24 -13.34 27.84
N ARG A 86 0.43 -13.04 28.86
CA ARG A 86 -0.96 -12.55 28.68
C ARG A 86 -1.08 -11.15 28.06
N LYS A 87 0.02 -10.38 28.02
CA LYS A 87 0.07 -9.02 27.41
C LYS A 87 0.69 -9.03 26.01
N LYS A 88 0.77 -10.20 25.38
CA LYS A 88 1.28 -10.31 24.00
C LYS A 88 0.28 -9.67 23.03
N PHE A 89 0.75 -8.69 22.25
CA PHE A 89 0.00 -8.02 21.17
C PHE A 89 0.63 -8.37 19.82
N ILE A 90 -0.16 -8.90 18.90
CA ILE A 90 0.28 -9.21 17.53
C ILE A 90 0.02 -7.98 16.67
N ALA A 91 1.07 -7.31 16.25
CA ALA A 91 1.00 -6.11 15.42
C ALA A 91 0.98 -6.42 13.92
N VAL A 92 1.58 -7.53 13.52
CA VAL A 92 1.62 -8.04 12.14
C VAL A 92 1.36 -9.53 12.21
N ASN A 93 0.46 -10.05 11.38
CA ASN A 93 0.10 -11.45 11.36
C ASN A 93 0.03 -11.99 9.95
N ASP A 94 0.83 -13.02 9.65
CA ASP A 94 0.86 -13.79 8.40
C ASP A 94 0.95 -12.94 7.12
N VAL A 95 1.93 -12.02 7.07
CA VAL A 95 2.14 -11.15 5.92
C VAL A 95 3.15 -11.78 4.95
N ASN A 96 2.78 -11.76 3.67
CA ASN A 96 3.57 -12.34 2.58
C ASN A 96 3.66 -11.34 1.43
N PHE A 97 4.88 -11.02 0.97
CA PHE A 97 5.12 -10.24 -0.25
C PHE A 97 6.58 -10.33 -0.69
N THR A 98 6.81 -9.92 -1.94
CA THR A 98 8.15 -9.86 -2.51
C THR A 98 8.38 -8.47 -3.11
N ILE A 99 9.56 -7.91 -2.87
CA ILE A 99 10.03 -6.67 -3.50
C ILE A 99 11.16 -7.05 -4.45
N TYR A 100 11.04 -6.63 -5.70
CA TYR A 100 12.02 -6.93 -6.72
C TYR A 100 13.04 -5.80 -6.88
N ARG A 101 14.17 -6.11 -7.48
CA ARG A 101 15.22 -5.12 -7.74
C ARG A 101 14.73 -4.02 -8.65
N GLY A 102 14.97 -2.74 -8.26
CA GLY A 102 14.52 -1.55 -9.00
C GLY A 102 13.03 -1.23 -8.90
N GLU A 103 12.29 -1.94 -8.03
CA GLU A 103 10.87 -1.72 -7.82
C GLU A 103 10.61 -0.62 -6.78
N THR A 104 9.53 0.15 -6.99
CA THR A 104 8.92 0.97 -5.96
C THR A 104 7.72 0.22 -5.40
N PHE A 105 7.82 -0.23 -4.14
CA PHE A 105 6.77 -0.98 -3.46
C PHE A 105 6.10 -0.10 -2.40
N ALA A 106 4.77 -0.02 -2.41
CA ALA A 106 4.00 0.77 -1.47
C ALA A 106 3.15 -0.11 -0.54
N LEU A 107 3.27 0.12 0.78
CA LEU A 107 2.40 -0.43 1.81
C LEU A 107 1.35 0.60 2.19
N VAL A 108 0.08 0.31 1.88
CA VAL A 108 -1.06 1.20 2.15
C VAL A 108 -1.96 0.58 3.20
N GLY A 109 -2.61 1.40 4.01
CA GLY A 109 -3.54 0.97 5.05
C GLY A 109 -3.74 2.04 6.12
N GLU A 110 -4.68 1.82 7.03
CA GLU A 110 -5.02 2.73 8.12
C GLU A 110 -3.88 2.93 9.12
N SER A 111 -3.97 4.01 9.93
CA SER A 111 -3.04 4.22 11.04
C SER A 111 -3.11 3.04 12.01
N GLY A 112 -1.95 2.54 12.45
CA GLY A 112 -1.89 1.38 13.36
C GLY A 112 -1.97 0.00 12.69
N SER A 113 -2.14 -0.10 11.36
CA SER A 113 -2.24 -1.38 10.64
C SER A 113 -0.91 -2.17 10.53
N GLY A 114 0.17 -1.74 11.18
CA GLY A 114 1.43 -2.48 11.21
C GLY A 114 2.46 -2.10 10.12
N LYS A 115 2.18 -1.14 9.21
CA LYS A 115 3.10 -0.75 8.13
C LYS A 115 4.50 -0.40 8.60
N THR A 116 4.60 0.48 9.58
CA THR A 116 5.88 0.88 10.19
C THR A 116 6.57 -0.29 10.88
N THR A 117 5.79 -1.20 11.48
CA THR A 117 6.31 -2.41 12.12
C THR A 117 6.96 -3.34 11.10
N ILE A 118 6.32 -3.52 9.93
CA ILE A 118 6.87 -4.29 8.81
C ILE A 118 8.17 -3.66 8.30
N GLY A 119 8.18 -2.35 8.02
CA GLY A 119 9.39 -1.66 7.58
C GLY A 119 10.55 -1.80 8.58
N ARG A 120 10.27 -1.63 9.89
CA ARG A 120 11.27 -1.82 10.95
C ARG A 120 11.74 -3.26 11.09
N ALA A 121 10.89 -4.25 10.78
CA ALA A 121 11.29 -5.65 10.77
C ALA A 121 12.23 -5.97 9.60
N ILE A 122 11.97 -5.40 8.41
CA ILE A 122 12.83 -5.56 7.22
C ILE A 122 14.24 -5.02 7.48
N VAL A 123 14.35 -3.82 8.06
CA VAL A 123 15.66 -3.23 8.43
C VAL A 123 16.21 -3.74 9.77
N ARG A 124 15.59 -4.81 10.34
CA ARG A 124 16.05 -5.52 11.54
C ARG A 124 16.04 -4.71 12.85
N ILE A 125 15.31 -3.59 12.88
CA ILE A 125 15.09 -2.82 14.12
C ILE A 125 14.16 -3.60 15.05
N ASN A 126 13.07 -4.18 14.52
CA ASN A 126 12.15 -5.01 15.29
C ASN A 126 12.43 -6.50 15.03
N PRO A 127 12.58 -7.32 16.09
CA PRO A 127 12.65 -8.76 15.93
C PRO A 127 11.30 -9.30 15.43
N ILE A 128 11.33 -10.31 14.59
CA ILE A 128 10.14 -11.03 14.18
C ILE A 128 9.81 -12.15 15.17
N SER A 129 8.52 -12.46 15.30
CA SER A 129 8.05 -13.55 16.16
C SER A 129 7.93 -14.87 15.43
N GLN A 130 7.52 -14.83 14.16
CA GLN A 130 7.41 -16.00 13.24
C GLN A 130 7.67 -15.58 11.81
N GLY A 131 7.86 -16.56 10.93
CA GLY A 131 8.13 -16.37 9.52
C GLY A 131 9.60 -16.10 9.24
N GLU A 132 9.85 -15.59 8.05
CA GLU A 132 11.21 -15.24 7.62
C GLU A 132 11.23 -14.03 6.69
N ILE A 133 12.37 -13.35 6.72
CA ILE A 133 12.70 -12.27 5.78
C ILE A 133 14.01 -12.65 5.10
N LEU A 134 14.00 -12.63 3.76
CA LEU A 134 15.19 -12.87 2.96
C LEU A 134 15.60 -11.58 2.25
N PHE A 135 16.90 -11.38 2.15
CA PHE A 135 17.54 -10.31 1.37
C PHE A 135 18.46 -10.95 0.35
N LYS A 136 18.18 -10.75 -0.94
CA LYS A 136 18.91 -11.41 -2.04
C LYS A 136 18.98 -12.94 -1.83
N GLY A 137 17.85 -13.56 -1.51
CA GLY A 137 17.73 -15.00 -1.25
C GLY A 137 18.35 -15.50 0.06
N ARG A 138 19.01 -14.64 0.85
CA ARG A 138 19.63 -15.00 2.12
C ARG A 138 18.77 -14.56 3.29
N ARG A 139 18.48 -15.47 4.22
CA ARG A 139 17.69 -15.17 5.40
C ARG A 139 18.39 -14.14 6.29
N ILE A 140 17.70 -13.05 6.57
CA ILE A 140 18.16 -11.96 7.44
C ILE A 140 17.40 -11.88 8.77
N SER A 141 16.34 -12.66 8.94
CA SER A 141 15.60 -12.74 10.19
C SER A 141 16.32 -13.64 11.23
N GLY A 142 16.25 -13.24 12.51
CA GLY A 142 16.89 -13.96 13.60
C GLY A 142 18.41 -13.71 13.70
N LYS A 143 19.15 -14.70 14.17
CA LYS A 143 20.62 -14.62 14.26
C LYS A 143 21.27 -14.84 12.90
N ILE A 144 22.11 -13.92 12.48
CA ILE A 144 22.85 -13.96 11.23
C ILE A 144 24.34 -13.68 11.48
N SER A 145 25.19 -13.95 10.49
CA SER A 145 26.60 -13.63 10.57
C SER A 145 26.83 -12.11 10.58
N LYS A 146 27.89 -11.66 11.21
CA LYS A 146 28.28 -10.25 11.26
C LYS A 146 28.45 -9.65 9.86
N ALA A 147 29.06 -10.41 8.94
CA ALA A 147 29.25 -9.95 7.56
C ALA A 147 27.93 -9.71 6.82
N LEU A 148 26.92 -10.59 7.01
CA LEU A 148 25.59 -10.40 6.42
C LEU A 148 24.84 -9.23 7.07
N ASP A 149 24.98 -9.05 8.37
CA ASP A 149 24.37 -7.92 9.10
C ASP A 149 24.93 -6.59 8.61
N GLU A 150 26.24 -6.47 8.47
CA GLU A 150 26.90 -5.29 7.91
C GLU A 150 26.45 -5.00 6.45
N GLU A 151 26.28 -6.05 5.63
CA GLU A 151 25.79 -5.88 4.26
C GLU A 151 24.36 -5.34 4.25
N VAL A 152 23.48 -5.88 5.08
CA VAL A 152 22.08 -5.41 5.20
C VAL A 152 22.03 -3.94 5.66
N ILE A 153 22.79 -3.59 6.70
CA ILE A 153 22.86 -2.22 7.24
C ILE A 153 23.34 -1.22 6.17
N ARG A 154 24.33 -1.59 5.35
CA ARG A 154 24.82 -0.72 4.26
C ARG A 154 23.85 -0.61 3.09
N SER A 155 23.07 -1.65 2.84
CA SER A 155 22.19 -1.74 1.67
C SER A 155 20.77 -1.25 1.94
N CYS A 156 20.31 -1.30 3.19
CA CYS A 156 18.96 -0.93 3.59
C CYS A 156 18.99 0.29 4.50
N GLN A 157 18.34 1.37 4.08
CA GLN A 157 18.22 2.59 4.88
C GLN A 157 16.75 2.89 5.14
N MET A 158 16.45 3.45 6.30
CA MET A 158 15.11 3.86 6.70
C MET A 158 15.07 5.36 6.99
N ILE A 159 14.16 6.06 6.34
CA ILE A 159 13.85 7.45 6.66
C ILE A 159 12.68 7.41 7.64
N PHE A 160 12.88 7.98 8.83
CA PHE A 160 11.83 8.05 9.85
C PHE A 160 10.85 9.19 9.56
N GLN A 161 9.63 9.04 10.05
CA GLN A 161 8.55 10.00 9.85
C GLN A 161 8.85 11.39 10.46
N ASP A 162 9.64 11.43 11.52
CA ASP A 162 10.19 12.65 12.11
C ASP A 162 11.72 12.61 12.03
N PRO A 163 12.32 13.15 10.97
CA PRO A 163 13.77 13.16 10.81
C PRO A 163 14.48 14.05 11.86
N MET A 164 13.81 15.07 12.39
CA MET A 164 14.41 15.99 13.37
C MET A 164 14.67 15.29 14.70
N ALA A 165 13.81 14.36 15.11
CA ALA A 165 14.04 13.55 16.31
C ALA A 165 15.23 12.60 16.19
N SER A 166 15.74 12.38 14.97
CA SER A 166 16.88 11.49 14.68
C SER A 166 18.20 12.25 14.54
N LEU A 167 18.15 13.57 14.44
CA LEU A 167 19.33 14.44 14.37
C LEU A 167 19.74 14.83 15.80
N ASN A 168 20.93 14.41 16.21
CA ASN A 168 21.53 14.92 17.43
C ASN A 168 21.83 16.41 17.24
N GLU A 169 21.16 17.26 18.00
CA GLU A 169 21.57 18.64 18.19
C GLU A 169 22.90 18.67 18.97
N ARG A 170 24.00 18.71 18.24
CA ARG A 170 25.32 19.04 18.78
C ARG A 170 25.87 20.23 18.05
#